data_2b63570e228133ccdf4cebde09833036
#
_entry.id   2b63570e228133ccdf4cebde09833036
#
_cell.length_a   1.000
_cell.length_b   1.000
_cell.length_c   1.000
_cell.angle_alpha   90.00
_cell.angle_beta   90.00
_cell.angle_gamma   90.00
#
_symmetry.space_group_name_H-M   'P 1'
#
loop_
_entity.id
_entity.type
_entity.pdbx_description
1 polymer ?
#
loop_
_entity_poly.entity_id
_entity_poly.type
_entity_poly.pdbx_seq_one_letter_code
_entity_poly.pdbx_strand_id
1 'polypeptide(L)'
;MEKKQIDWENLGFGYVQTEQRYVSNYKDGKWDEGGLTEDAGVVLNECAGVLQYAQTVFEGMKAYTTEDGKIVVFRPDLNAARMADSARRLEMPVFPEERFLEAVKEVVKANAAYVPPYGSGATLYIRPYMFGSNPVIGVKPADEYQFRVFVTPVGPYFKGGVKPLTLCVSDFDRAAPHGTGHIKAGLNYAMSLHAIVTAHANGYDENMY
;
A
#
# COMPACT_ATOMS: atom_id res chain seq x y z
N MET A 1 -25.51 -4.49 -6.11
CA MET A 1 -24.49 -4.53 -7.18
C MET A 1 -24.02 -5.97 -7.34
N GLU A 2 -24.00 -6.46 -8.56
CA GLU A 2 -23.54 -7.82 -8.85
C GLU A 2 -22.03 -7.91 -8.60
N LYS A 3 -21.58 -8.96 -7.90
CA LYS A 3 -20.17 -9.19 -7.60
C LYS A 3 -19.48 -9.86 -8.79
N LYS A 4 -18.18 -9.59 -8.95
CA LYS A 4 -17.37 -10.29 -9.96
C LYS A 4 -17.31 -11.79 -9.65
N GLN A 5 -17.26 -12.60 -10.71
CA GLN A 5 -17.07 -14.05 -10.57
C GLN A 5 -15.62 -14.36 -10.25
N ILE A 6 -15.29 -14.40 -8.97
CA ILE A 6 -13.96 -14.68 -8.42
C ILE A 6 -14.13 -15.84 -7.43
N ASP A 7 -13.18 -16.76 -7.44
CA ASP A 7 -13.11 -17.81 -6.40
C ASP A 7 -12.62 -17.19 -5.07
N TRP A 8 -13.57 -16.63 -4.31
CA TRP A 8 -13.30 -15.89 -3.08
C TRP A 8 -12.67 -16.76 -1.98
N GLU A 9 -13.00 -18.05 -1.95
CA GLU A 9 -12.54 -18.98 -0.90
C GLU A 9 -11.08 -19.39 -1.12
N ASN A 10 -10.62 -19.40 -2.37
CA ASN A 10 -9.27 -19.81 -2.74
C ASN A 10 -8.34 -18.62 -3.08
N LEU A 11 -8.77 -17.39 -2.82
CA LEU A 11 -7.90 -16.24 -2.97
C LEU A 11 -6.65 -16.35 -2.10
N GLY A 12 -5.49 -16.14 -2.72
CA GLY A 12 -4.23 -15.88 -2.03
C GLY A 12 -4.02 -14.39 -1.76
N PHE A 13 -2.78 -14.01 -1.46
CA PHE A 13 -2.36 -12.61 -1.32
C PHE A 13 -1.68 -12.10 -2.61
N GLY A 14 -2.09 -12.62 -3.77
CA GLY A 14 -1.62 -12.22 -5.09
C GLY A 14 -2.39 -11.02 -5.63
N TYR A 15 -1.77 -10.30 -6.57
CA TYR A 15 -2.40 -9.17 -7.23
C TYR A 15 -3.45 -9.64 -8.25
N VAL A 16 -4.68 -9.16 -8.08
CA VAL A 16 -5.78 -9.27 -9.05
C VAL A 16 -6.08 -7.86 -9.55
N GLN A 17 -5.91 -7.62 -10.84
CA GLN A 17 -6.17 -6.31 -11.42
C GLN A 17 -7.66 -5.98 -11.37
N THR A 18 -7.95 -4.77 -10.84
CA THR A 18 -9.29 -4.20 -10.82
C THR A 18 -9.43 -3.11 -11.88
N GLU A 19 -10.65 -2.60 -12.08
CA GLU A 19 -10.94 -1.69 -13.20
C GLU A 19 -10.41 -0.27 -12.96
N GLN A 20 -10.56 0.27 -11.76
CA GLN A 20 -10.29 1.68 -11.47
C GLN A 20 -9.23 1.87 -10.39
N ARG A 21 -8.42 2.90 -10.54
CA ARG A 21 -7.47 3.43 -9.55
C ARG A 21 -7.59 4.94 -9.49
N TYR A 22 -7.11 5.55 -8.42
CA TYR A 22 -7.03 7.00 -8.27
C TYR A 22 -5.60 7.46 -8.53
N VAL A 23 -5.43 8.60 -9.20
CA VAL A 23 -4.13 9.24 -9.46
C VAL A 23 -4.25 10.74 -9.23
N SER A 24 -3.28 11.31 -8.52
CA SER A 24 -3.07 12.75 -8.39
C SER A 24 -1.59 13.04 -8.54
N ASN A 25 -1.23 14.13 -9.21
CA ASN A 25 0.13 14.54 -9.45
C ASN A 25 0.46 15.81 -8.66
N TYR A 26 1.68 15.87 -8.12
CA TYR A 26 2.24 17.06 -7.51
C TYR A 26 3.27 17.67 -8.44
N LYS A 27 3.06 18.92 -8.78
CA LYS A 27 3.95 19.70 -9.64
C LYS A 27 3.81 21.19 -9.32
N ASP A 28 4.89 21.94 -9.46
CA ASP A 28 4.91 23.38 -9.21
C ASP A 28 4.35 23.77 -7.82
N GLY A 29 4.69 22.98 -6.81
CA GLY A 29 4.32 23.23 -5.41
C GLY A 29 2.88 22.87 -5.03
N LYS A 30 2.12 22.20 -5.88
CA LYS A 30 0.72 21.86 -5.62
C LYS A 30 0.29 20.52 -6.19
N TRP A 31 -0.68 19.90 -5.53
CA TRP A 31 -1.42 18.75 -6.05
C TRP A 31 -2.47 19.21 -7.08
N ASP A 32 -2.59 18.46 -8.18
CA ASP A 32 -3.73 18.60 -9.10
C ASP A 32 -5.04 18.09 -8.45
N GLU A 33 -6.17 18.19 -9.15
CA GLU A 33 -7.45 17.70 -8.63
C GLU A 33 -7.45 16.18 -8.42
N GLY A 34 -6.71 15.45 -9.24
CA GLY A 34 -6.70 14.00 -9.27
C GLY A 34 -8.00 13.39 -9.80
N GLY A 35 -8.06 12.08 -9.86
CA GLY A 35 -9.27 11.39 -10.30
C GLY A 35 -9.07 9.91 -10.57
N LEU A 36 -10.17 9.25 -10.93
CA LEU A 36 -10.18 7.85 -11.31
C LEU A 36 -9.64 7.64 -12.73
N THR A 37 -8.95 6.52 -12.93
CA THR A 37 -8.45 6.07 -14.23
C THR A 37 -8.43 4.55 -14.32
N GLU A 38 -8.53 4.00 -15.52
CA GLU A 38 -8.36 2.56 -15.80
C GLU A 38 -6.89 2.19 -16.04
N ASP A 39 -6.03 3.19 -16.29
CA ASP A 39 -4.62 2.94 -16.57
C ASP A 39 -3.85 2.50 -15.32
N ALA A 40 -3.45 1.22 -15.30
CA ALA A 40 -2.62 0.64 -14.25
C ALA A 40 -1.11 0.95 -14.43
N GLY A 41 -0.73 1.47 -15.59
CA GLY A 41 0.66 1.78 -15.91
C GLY A 41 1.22 2.94 -15.10
N VAL A 42 2.52 2.90 -14.86
CA VAL A 42 3.30 4.01 -14.33
C VAL A 42 4.49 4.22 -15.27
N VAL A 43 4.51 5.35 -15.96
CA VAL A 43 5.65 5.70 -16.83
C VAL A 43 6.59 6.61 -16.05
N LEU A 44 7.84 6.20 -15.92
CA LEU A 44 8.88 6.93 -15.21
C LEU A 44 10.14 7.08 -16.07
N ASN A 45 10.85 8.17 -15.85
CA ASN A 45 12.23 8.27 -16.33
C ASN A 45 13.13 7.32 -15.52
N GLU A 46 14.17 6.76 -16.14
CA GLU A 46 15.12 5.88 -15.45
C GLU A 46 15.80 6.54 -14.23
N CYS A 47 15.93 7.88 -14.23
CA CYS A 47 16.48 8.65 -13.11
C CYS A 47 15.40 9.08 -12.08
N ALA A 48 14.18 8.58 -12.14
CA ALA A 48 13.15 8.96 -11.15
C ALA A 48 13.61 8.70 -9.72
N GLY A 49 13.31 9.62 -8.81
CA GLY A 49 13.75 9.56 -7.40
C GLY A 49 13.32 8.27 -6.69
N VAL A 50 12.17 7.71 -7.04
CA VAL A 50 11.72 6.42 -6.50
C VAL A 50 12.63 5.26 -6.94
N LEU A 51 13.12 5.27 -8.17
CA LEU A 51 13.97 4.20 -8.71
C LEU A 51 15.41 4.29 -8.19
N GLN A 52 15.93 5.50 -8.00
CA GLN A 52 17.32 5.70 -7.60
C GLN A 52 17.50 5.69 -6.08
N TYR A 53 16.56 6.28 -5.33
CA TYR A 53 16.71 6.52 -3.89
C TYR A 53 15.55 5.99 -3.05
N ALA A 54 14.67 5.17 -3.62
CA ALA A 54 13.52 4.58 -2.95
C ALA A 54 12.63 5.63 -2.23
N GLN A 55 12.54 6.86 -2.78
CA GLN A 55 11.71 7.92 -2.22
C GLN A 55 10.23 7.61 -2.46
N THR A 56 9.68 6.75 -1.61
CA THR A 56 8.30 6.28 -1.66
C THR A 56 7.76 5.92 -0.29
N VAL A 57 6.47 6.22 -0.08
CA VAL A 57 5.70 5.83 1.10
C VAL A 57 4.41 5.14 0.67
N PHE A 58 3.86 4.27 1.50
CA PHE A 58 2.63 3.57 1.17
C PHE A 58 1.79 3.27 2.40
N GLU A 59 0.54 2.94 2.17
CA GLU A 59 -0.39 2.48 3.18
C GLU A 59 -1.05 1.16 2.79
N GLY A 60 -1.66 0.52 3.77
CA GLY A 60 -2.43 -0.70 3.57
C GLY A 60 -3.61 -0.73 4.52
N MET A 61 -4.80 -0.87 3.95
CA MET A 61 -6.05 -1.04 4.68
C MET A 61 -6.98 -1.97 3.91
N LYS A 62 -8.11 -2.30 4.48
CA LYS A 62 -9.04 -3.25 3.88
C LYS A 62 -10.46 -2.71 3.89
N ALA A 63 -11.21 -3.00 2.83
CA ALA A 63 -12.65 -2.85 2.81
C ALA A 63 -13.32 -4.21 2.99
N TYR A 64 -14.43 -4.21 3.70
CA TYR A 64 -15.19 -5.40 4.09
C TYR A 64 -16.65 -5.22 3.71
N THR A 65 -17.31 -6.31 3.35
CA THR A 65 -18.78 -6.35 3.30
C THR A 65 -19.29 -6.78 4.68
N THR A 66 -20.19 -5.99 5.25
CA THR A 66 -20.89 -6.32 6.51
C THR A 66 -22.04 -7.28 6.27
N GLU A 67 -22.62 -7.86 7.34
CA GLU A 67 -23.77 -8.77 7.26
C GLU A 67 -24.98 -8.13 6.58
N ASP A 68 -25.21 -6.83 6.81
CA ASP A 68 -26.28 -6.04 6.17
C ASP A 68 -25.91 -5.52 4.77
N GLY A 69 -24.79 -6.00 4.20
CA GLY A 69 -24.37 -5.74 2.82
C GLY A 69 -23.69 -4.39 2.59
N LYS A 70 -23.40 -3.62 3.64
CA LYS A 70 -22.63 -2.37 3.51
C LYS A 70 -21.14 -2.64 3.30
N ILE A 71 -20.49 -1.73 2.59
CA ILE A 71 -19.02 -1.74 2.44
C ILE A 71 -18.44 -0.74 3.44
N VAL A 72 -17.52 -1.23 4.29
CA VAL A 72 -16.89 -0.43 5.34
C VAL A 72 -15.38 -0.52 5.27
N VAL A 73 -14.69 0.55 5.71
CA VAL A 73 -13.24 0.62 5.91
C VAL A 73 -12.99 1.05 7.36
N PHE A 74 -12.12 0.35 8.07
CA PHE A 74 -11.84 0.66 9.47
C PHE A 74 -10.75 1.72 9.61
N ARG A 75 -11.08 2.86 10.24
CA ARG A 75 -10.17 3.96 10.62
C ARG A 75 -9.19 4.40 9.51
N PRO A 76 -9.67 4.71 8.29
CA PRO A 76 -8.78 5.18 7.22
C PRO A 76 -8.13 6.56 7.54
N ASP A 77 -8.70 7.32 8.46
CA ASP A 77 -8.14 8.56 9.01
C ASP A 77 -6.75 8.35 9.63
N LEU A 78 -6.55 7.28 10.40
CA LEU A 78 -5.25 6.96 10.97
C LEU A 78 -4.21 6.54 9.93
N ASN A 79 -4.66 5.92 8.82
CA ASN A 79 -3.78 5.63 7.70
C ASN A 79 -3.37 6.92 6.97
N ALA A 80 -4.30 7.85 6.77
CA ALA A 80 -4.01 9.16 6.18
C ALA A 80 -2.97 9.92 7.02
N ALA A 81 -3.18 10.02 8.32
CA ALA A 81 -2.24 10.68 9.25
C ALA A 81 -0.85 10.03 9.22
N ARG A 82 -0.77 8.69 9.27
CA ARG A 82 0.52 7.98 9.20
C ARG A 82 1.22 8.16 7.85
N MET A 83 0.48 8.22 6.74
CA MET A 83 1.08 8.53 5.46
C MET A 83 1.65 9.94 5.41
N ALA A 84 0.96 10.91 6.01
CA ALA A 84 1.46 12.28 6.15
C ALA A 84 2.77 12.33 6.96
N ASP A 85 2.86 11.61 8.08
CA ASP A 85 4.07 11.52 8.88
C ASP A 85 5.22 10.83 8.13
N SER A 86 4.91 9.76 7.41
CA SER A 86 5.89 9.07 6.57
C SER A 86 6.43 9.98 5.45
N ALA A 87 5.54 10.75 4.81
CA ALA A 87 5.90 11.71 3.77
C ALA A 87 6.83 12.81 4.32
N ARG A 88 6.49 13.43 5.45
CA ARG A 88 7.33 14.45 6.11
C ARG A 88 8.72 13.93 6.42
N ARG A 89 8.84 12.69 6.92
CA ARG A 89 10.15 12.08 7.24
C ARG A 89 11.05 11.89 6.03
N LEU A 90 10.48 11.69 4.84
CA LEU A 90 11.22 11.53 3.58
C LEU A 90 11.24 12.79 2.71
N GLU A 91 10.96 13.97 3.30
CA GLU A 91 10.95 15.26 2.61
C GLU A 91 10.04 15.25 1.36
N MET A 92 8.90 14.57 1.46
CA MET A 92 7.89 14.51 0.41
C MET A 92 6.72 15.44 0.75
N PRO A 93 6.02 16.02 -0.25
CA PRO A 93 4.84 16.84 0.01
C PRO A 93 3.74 15.98 0.65
N VAL A 94 3.08 16.51 1.67
CA VAL A 94 1.94 15.83 2.29
C VAL A 94 0.76 15.83 1.32
N PHE A 95 0.18 14.67 1.05
CA PHE A 95 -1.11 14.58 0.40
C PHE A 95 -2.20 14.89 1.44
N PRO A 96 -3.15 15.83 1.18
CA PRO A 96 -4.13 16.24 2.18
C PRO A 96 -4.97 15.07 2.69
N GLU A 97 -5.13 14.94 4.02
CA GLU A 97 -5.80 13.80 4.64
C GLU A 97 -7.26 13.66 4.20
N GLU A 98 -7.98 14.77 4.05
CA GLU A 98 -9.35 14.76 3.55
C GLU A 98 -9.43 14.20 2.12
N ARG A 99 -8.52 14.61 1.25
CA ARG A 99 -8.44 14.09 -0.12
C ARG A 99 -8.01 12.63 -0.17
N PHE A 100 -7.17 12.19 0.76
CA PHE A 100 -6.83 10.77 0.91
C PHE A 100 -8.08 9.94 1.20
N LEU A 101 -8.92 10.39 2.15
CA LEU A 101 -10.17 9.70 2.50
C LEU A 101 -11.15 9.66 1.31
N GLU A 102 -11.27 10.76 0.57
CA GLU A 102 -12.08 10.82 -0.64
C GLU A 102 -11.57 9.87 -1.72
N ALA A 103 -10.27 9.89 -2.03
CA ALA A 103 -9.65 8.99 -3.00
C ALA A 103 -9.89 7.51 -2.67
N VAL A 104 -9.71 7.12 -1.39
CA VAL A 104 -10.02 5.76 -0.91
C VAL A 104 -11.49 5.41 -1.14
N LYS A 105 -12.41 6.31 -0.78
CA LYS A 105 -13.85 6.11 -0.95
C LYS A 105 -14.26 5.98 -2.42
N GLU A 106 -13.69 6.81 -3.29
CA GLU A 106 -13.97 6.77 -4.75
C GLU A 106 -13.48 5.46 -5.37
N VAL A 107 -12.25 5.04 -5.09
CA VAL A 107 -11.70 3.80 -5.62
C VAL A 107 -12.48 2.57 -5.14
N VAL A 108 -12.85 2.52 -3.85
CA VAL A 108 -13.65 1.42 -3.31
C VAL A 108 -15.04 1.38 -3.94
N LYS A 109 -15.69 2.54 -4.11
CA LYS A 109 -16.99 2.63 -4.78
C LYS A 109 -16.92 2.19 -6.24
N ALA A 110 -15.94 2.66 -6.99
CA ALA A 110 -15.75 2.32 -8.40
C ALA A 110 -15.49 0.83 -8.60
N ASN A 111 -14.83 0.18 -7.63
CA ASN A 111 -14.52 -1.26 -7.65
C ASN A 111 -15.40 -2.08 -6.70
N ALA A 112 -16.60 -1.63 -6.35
CA ALA A 112 -17.45 -2.30 -5.37
C ALA A 112 -17.85 -3.75 -5.75
N ALA A 113 -17.82 -4.08 -7.04
CA ALA A 113 -18.02 -5.45 -7.53
C ALA A 113 -16.88 -6.42 -7.12
N TYR A 114 -15.70 -5.89 -6.80
CA TYR A 114 -14.52 -6.65 -6.33
C TYR A 114 -14.42 -6.76 -4.80
N VAL A 115 -15.29 -6.11 -4.05
CA VAL A 115 -15.34 -6.30 -2.59
C VAL A 115 -15.93 -7.66 -2.30
N PRO A 116 -15.20 -8.57 -1.61
CA PRO A 116 -15.67 -9.93 -1.35
C PRO A 116 -17.00 -9.96 -0.58
N PRO A 117 -17.84 -10.97 -0.79
CA PRO A 117 -19.07 -11.15 -0.01
C PRO A 117 -18.80 -11.34 1.49
N TYR A 118 -19.78 -10.96 2.32
CA TYR A 118 -19.74 -11.28 3.74
C TYR A 118 -19.61 -12.80 3.96
N GLY A 119 -18.79 -13.21 4.91
CA GLY A 119 -18.57 -14.61 5.25
C GLY A 119 -17.56 -15.36 4.38
N SER A 120 -17.07 -14.78 3.26
CA SER A 120 -16.07 -15.44 2.39
C SER A 120 -14.67 -15.54 2.99
N GLY A 121 -14.37 -14.83 4.08
CA GLY A 121 -13.02 -14.73 4.66
C GLY A 121 -12.05 -13.85 3.86
N ALA A 122 -12.41 -13.48 2.62
CA ALA A 122 -11.63 -12.58 1.78
C ALA A 122 -11.98 -11.11 2.05
N THR A 123 -11.12 -10.20 1.61
CA THR A 123 -11.27 -8.75 1.80
C THR A 123 -10.77 -8.00 0.57
N LEU A 124 -11.23 -6.74 0.36
CA LEU A 124 -10.60 -5.88 -0.63
C LEU A 124 -9.44 -5.12 0.01
N TYR A 125 -8.22 -5.44 -0.40
CA TYR A 125 -7.02 -4.72 0.03
C TYR A 125 -6.93 -3.40 -0.72
N ILE A 126 -6.64 -2.31 0.00
CA ILE A 126 -6.51 -0.96 -0.53
C ILE A 126 -5.05 -0.52 -0.33
N ARG A 127 -4.38 -0.12 -1.42
CA ARG A 127 -2.99 0.33 -1.43
C ARG A 127 -2.87 1.79 -1.88
N PRO A 128 -2.95 2.76 -0.97
CA PRO A 128 -2.44 4.10 -1.23
C PRO A 128 -0.91 4.09 -1.24
N TYR A 129 -0.29 4.82 -2.17
CA TYR A 129 1.15 5.01 -2.22
C TYR A 129 1.51 6.31 -2.91
N MET A 130 2.68 6.84 -2.60
CA MET A 130 3.20 8.07 -3.16
C MET A 130 4.70 7.93 -3.42
N PHE A 131 5.19 8.53 -4.49
CA PHE A 131 6.59 8.41 -4.89
C PHE A 131 7.08 9.63 -5.67
N GLY A 132 8.39 9.89 -5.60
CA GLY A 132 9.09 10.89 -6.41
C GLY A 132 9.19 10.43 -7.86
N SER A 133 8.66 11.20 -8.81
CA SER A 133 8.46 10.81 -10.20
C SER A 133 9.41 11.46 -11.20
N ASN A 134 9.96 12.66 -10.89
CA ASN A 134 10.87 13.34 -11.79
C ASN A 134 12.30 12.81 -11.74
N PRO A 135 13.12 13.05 -12.77
CA PRO A 135 14.53 12.70 -12.78
C PRO A 135 15.34 13.41 -11.68
N VAL A 136 16.14 12.62 -10.91
CA VAL A 136 17.01 13.12 -9.84
C VAL A 136 18.31 12.31 -9.83
N ILE A 137 19.46 12.94 -10.10
CA ILE A 137 20.78 12.28 -10.02
C ILE A 137 21.44 12.49 -8.66
N GLY A 138 21.41 13.71 -8.13
CA GLY A 138 21.96 13.99 -6.80
C GLY A 138 20.98 13.55 -5.70
N VAL A 139 21.50 13.18 -4.51
CA VAL A 139 20.66 12.85 -3.36
C VAL A 139 19.96 14.11 -2.86
N LYS A 140 18.74 14.32 -3.30
CA LYS A 140 17.85 15.39 -2.90
C LYS A 140 16.39 14.94 -3.03
N PRO A 141 15.42 15.61 -2.39
CA PRO A 141 14.00 15.38 -2.64
C PRO A 141 13.66 15.56 -4.12
N ALA A 142 12.71 14.81 -4.62
CA ALA A 142 12.12 15.04 -5.93
C ALA A 142 11.34 16.37 -5.94
N ASP A 143 11.12 16.92 -7.13
CA ASP A 143 10.33 18.15 -7.32
C ASP A 143 8.88 17.82 -7.77
N GLU A 144 8.67 16.61 -8.33
CA GLU A 144 7.37 16.10 -8.77
C GLU A 144 7.08 14.75 -8.13
N TYR A 145 5.81 14.52 -7.78
CA TYR A 145 5.35 13.28 -7.13
C TYR A 145 4.05 12.80 -7.72
N GLN A 146 3.78 11.50 -7.58
CA GLN A 146 2.45 10.95 -7.81
C GLN A 146 1.92 10.33 -6.53
N PHE A 147 0.65 10.60 -6.21
CA PHE A 147 -0.15 9.85 -5.25
C PHE A 147 -1.11 8.96 -6.02
N ARG A 148 -1.16 7.68 -5.67
CA ARG A 148 -2.01 6.70 -6.32
C ARG A 148 -2.70 5.81 -5.29
N VAL A 149 -3.89 5.34 -5.63
CA VAL A 149 -4.61 4.32 -4.85
C VAL A 149 -5.11 3.24 -5.80
N PHE A 150 -4.75 2.00 -5.54
CA PHE A 150 -5.37 0.84 -6.20
C PHE A 150 -5.94 -0.13 -5.18
N VAL A 151 -6.80 -1.02 -5.63
CA VAL A 151 -7.39 -2.07 -4.81
C VAL A 151 -7.21 -3.44 -5.47
N THR A 152 -7.20 -4.49 -4.64
CA THR A 152 -7.14 -5.88 -5.11
C THR A 152 -7.84 -6.78 -4.09
N PRO A 153 -8.73 -7.70 -4.51
CA PRO A 153 -9.28 -8.68 -3.60
C PRO A 153 -8.20 -9.66 -3.15
N VAL A 154 -8.17 -9.96 -1.86
CA VAL A 154 -7.19 -10.88 -1.26
C VAL A 154 -7.86 -11.83 -0.28
N GLY A 155 -7.33 -13.02 -0.18
CA GLY A 155 -7.65 -13.97 0.89
C GLY A 155 -6.99 -13.61 2.23
N PRO A 156 -7.13 -14.46 3.25
CA PRO A 156 -6.45 -14.28 4.51
C PRO A 156 -4.93 -14.32 4.32
N TYR A 157 -4.21 -13.45 5.03
CA TYR A 157 -2.74 -13.38 4.95
C TYR A 157 -2.09 -14.71 5.36
N PHE A 158 -2.59 -15.33 6.44
CA PHE A 158 -2.18 -16.65 6.87
C PHE A 158 -3.24 -17.68 6.44
N LYS A 159 -2.88 -18.59 5.54
CA LYS A 159 -3.73 -19.71 5.15
C LYS A 159 -3.88 -20.67 6.33
N GLY A 160 -5.10 -20.91 6.76
CA GLY A 160 -5.41 -21.84 7.85
C GLY A 160 -5.77 -21.18 9.19
N GLY A 161 -6.09 -19.89 9.19
CA GLY A 161 -6.63 -19.16 10.34
C GLY A 161 -5.56 -18.75 11.37
N VAL A 162 -6.00 -18.55 12.61
CA VAL A 162 -5.12 -18.16 13.72
C VAL A 162 -4.27 -19.36 14.14
N LYS A 163 -2.97 -19.31 13.86
CA LYS A 163 -1.98 -20.31 14.26
C LYS A 163 -0.82 -19.63 14.97
N PRO A 164 -0.17 -20.30 15.94
CA PRO A 164 1.13 -19.88 16.44
C PRO A 164 2.14 -19.80 15.29
N LEU A 165 2.97 -18.77 15.28
CA LEU A 165 4.08 -18.61 14.34
C LEU A 165 5.38 -18.93 15.03
N THR A 166 6.29 -19.58 14.31
CA THR A 166 7.68 -19.74 14.72
C THR A 166 8.50 -18.58 14.20
N LEU A 167 9.14 -17.85 15.11
CA LEU A 167 9.91 -16.65 14.76
C LEU A 167 11.41 -16.94 14.94
N CYS A 168 12.20 -16.43 14.00
CA CYS A 168 13.65 -16.32 14.12
C CYS A 168 14.01 -14.93 14.65
N VAL A 169 14.83 -14.85 15.69
CA VAL A 169 15.43 -13.57 16.12
C VAL A 169 16.55 -13.25 15.12
N SER A 170 16.43 -12.09 14.47
CA SER A 170 17.36 -11.64 13.43
C SER A 170 18.51 -10.81 14.03
N ASP A 171 19.72 -11.02 13.51
CA ASP A 171 20.87 -10.15 13.75
C ASP A 171 20.90 -8.92 12.84
N PHE A 172 19.94 -8.83 11.90
CA PHE A 172 19.85 -7.71 10.96
C PHE A 172 18.90 -6.63 11.49
N ASP A 173 19.32 -5.39 11.40
CA ASP A 173 18.46 -4.23 11.67
C ASP A 173 17.46 -4.02 10.52
N ARG A 174 16.17 -3.98 10.85
CA ARG A 174 15.12 -3.48 9.95
C ARG A 174 14.72 -2.06 10.32
N ALA A 175 14.71 -1.75 11.60
CA ALA A 175 14.28 -0.48 12.18
C ALA A 175 15.45 0.14 12.93
N ALA A 176 16.51 0.53 12.20
CA ALA A 176 17.71 1.11 12.78
C ALA A 176 17.40 2.26 13.74
N PRO A 177 18.08 2.37 14.89
CA PRO A 177 17.93 3.49 15.80
C PRO A 177 18.11 4.83 15.07
N HIS A 178 17.18 5.76 15.28
CA HIS A 178 17.13 7.06 14.59
C HIS A 178 16.99 7.00 13.06
N GLY A 179 16.77 5.81 12.50
CA GLY A 179 16.51 5.60 11.07
C GLY A 179 15.06 5.84 10.66
N THR A 180 14.56 5.03 9.74
CA THR A 180 13.22 5.16 9.13
C THR A 180 12.24 4.08 9.57
N GLY A 181 12.58 3.25 10.56
CA GLY A 181 11.76 2.12 11.00
C GLY A 181 10.36 2.51 11.50
N HIS A 182 10.19 3.74 11.99
CA HIS A 182 8.93 4.29 12.51
C HIS A 182 7.96 4.76 11.42
N ILE A 183 8.38 4.80 10.15
CA ILE A 183 7.54 5.23 9.03
C ILE A 183 7.23 4.06 8.09
N LYS A 184 6.17 4.22 7.27
CA LYS A 184 5.76 3.21 6.31
C LYS A 184 6.34 3.51 4.93
N ALA A 185 7.63 3.21 4.76
CA ALA A 185 8.42 3.45 3.55
C ALA A 185 8.92 2.14 2.92
N GLY A 186 8.94 2.08 1.60
CA GLY A 186 9.35 0.87 0.85
C GLY A 186 10.74 0.37 1.20
N LEU A 187 11.67 1.28 1.48
CA LEU A 187 13.05 0.95 1.86
C LEU A 187 13.14 0.04 3.10
N ASN A 188 12.26 0.22 4.11
CA ASN A 188 12.23 -0.62 5.30
C ASN A 188 11.87 -2.08 4.98
N TYR A 189 11.05 -2.28 3.95
CA TYR A 189 10.62 -3.61 3.52
C TYR A 189 11.66 -4.28 2.64
N ALA A 190 12.34 -3.53 1.78
CA ALA A 190 13.48 -4.05 1.02
C ALA A 190 14.61 -4.55 1.95
N MET A 191 14.91 -3.81 3.02
CA MET A 191 15.90 -4.23 4.04
C MET A 191 15.55 -5.54 4.73
N SER A 192 14.27 -5.90 4.86
CA SER A 192 13.85 -7.14 5.53
C SER A 192 13.90 -8.38 4.63
N LEU A 193 14.09 -8.24 3.31
CA LEU A 193 14.00 -9.37 2.38
C LEU A 193 15.03 -10.48 2.65
N HIS A 194 16.28 -10.12 2.92
CA HIS A 194 17.32 -11.12 3.20
C HIS A 194 17.00 -11.94 4.46
N ALA A 195 16.62 -11.25 5.53
CA ALA A 195 16.32 -11.91 6.80
C ALA A 195 15.11 -12.84 6.70
N ILE A 196 14.01 -12.41 6.03
CA ILE A 196 12.82 -13.24 5.89
C ILE A 196 13.06 -14.47 4.99
N VAL A 197 13.80 -14.30 3.88
CA VAL A 197 14.16 -15.43 3.00
C VAL A 197 15.02 -16.45 3.76
N THR A 198 15.98 -15.98 4.56
CA THR A 198 16.83 -16.83 5.39
C THR A 198 16.01 -17.55 6.48
N ALA A 199 15.10 -16.86 7.14
CA ALA A 199 14.23 -17.49 8.15
C ALA A 199 13.34 -18.58 7.53
N HIS A 200 12.71 -18.31 6.40
CA HIS A 200 11.90 -19.33 5.69
C HIS A 200 12.74 -20.53 5.25
N ALA A 201 13.96 -20.32 4.76
CA ALA A 201 14.88 -21.41 4.37
C ALA A 201 15.27 -22.29 5.56
N ASN A 202 15.25 -21.73 6.78
CA ASN A 202 15.52 -22.46 8.04
C ASN A 202 14.25 -22.98 8.75
N GLY A 203 13.08 -22.91 8.09
CA GLY A 203 11.83 -23.47 8.59
C GLY A 203 11.07 -22.57 9.59
N TYR A 204 11.43 -21.30 9.71
CA TYR A 204 10.67 -20.31 10.48
C TYR A 204 9.60 -19.64 9.63
N ASP A 205 8.52 -19.20 10.27
CA ASP A 205 7.42 -18.50 9.59
C ASP A 205 7.72 -17.02 9.35
N GLU A 206 8.50 -16.38 10.24
CA GLU A 206 8.77 -14.95 10.18
C GLU A 206 10.01 -14.57 11.02
N ASN A 207 10.46 -13.32 10.95
CA ASN A 207 11.52 -12.75 11.77
C ASN A 207 10.99 -11.83 12.85
N MET A 208 11.72 -11.76 13.95
CA MET A 208 11.66 -10.71 14.94
C MET A 208 12.98 -9.91 14.88
N TYR A 209 12.87 -8.60 14.66
CA TYR A 209 13.98 -7.66 14.53
C TYR A 209 14.21 -6.90 15.82
#